data_53d150e3b0e3e84c6d38d6c26902efe3
#
_entry.id   53d150e3b0e3e84c6d38d6c26902efe3
#
_cell.length_a   1.000
_cell.length_b   1.000
_cell.length_c   1.000
_cell.angle_alpha   90.00
_cell.angle_beta   90.00
_cell.angle_gamma   90.00
#
_symmetry.space_group_name_H-M   'P 1'
#
loop_
_entity.id
_entity.type
_entity.pdbx_description
1 polymer ?
#
loop_
_entity_poly.entity_id
_entity_poly.type
_entity_poly.pdbx_seq_one_letter_code
_entity_poly.pdbx_strand_id
1 'polypeptide(L)'
;MDAPASESKLIDSFKMHVATIESADLEQLHALSVSVGWPLRSEDLQFLRECGRGYVARDDIGRLTGSAMWFPHGDDFATIGMVITSPRLQSNGTARWLMEHVLRDCLGRNLRLNATRASRRLYHSLDFKPMRTIYQCQGIVRPADSTTTTEQPPVRRLEGEDLVAVAELDAGAFGVSRAAL
;
A
#
# COMPACT_ATOMS: atom_id res chain seq x y z
N MET A 1 8.88 -25.90 1.68
CA MET A 1 9.00 -24.50 1.17
C MET A 1 10.14 -23.88 1.94
N ASP A 2 11.29 -23.76 1.31
CA ASP A 2 12.47 -23.17 1.93
C ASP A 2 12.19 -21.69 2.21
N ALA A 3 12.52 -21.25 3.43
CA ALA A 3 12.49 -19.83 3.77
C ALA A 3 13.40 -19.08 2.81
N PRO A 4 12.99 -17.95 2.23
CA PRO A 4 13.86 -17.20 1.35
C PRO A 4 15.14 -16.85 2.09
N ALA A 5 16.28 -17.16 1.48
CA ALA A 5 17.58 -16.83 2.03
C ALA A 5 17.60 -15.34 2.40
N SER A 6 18.04 -15.04 3.62
CA SER A 6 18.11 -13.66 4.12
C SER A 6 19.04 -12.86 3.20
N GLU A 7 18.44 -12.13 2.26
CA GLU A 7 19.19 -11.23 1.38
C GLU A 7 19.57 -9.98 2.18
N SER A 8 20.82 -9.60 2.10
CA SER A 8 21.31 -8.37 2.73
C SER A 8 22.01 -7.48 1.72
N LYS A 9 21.88 -6.17 1.89
CA LYS A 9 22.48 -5.16 1.04
C LYS A 9 23.11 -4.06 1.88
N LEU A 10 24.28 -3.60 1.49
CA LEU A 10 24.88 -2.40 2.07
C LEU A 10 24.25 -1.17 1.42
N ILE A 11 23.57 -0.35 2.23
CA ILE A 11 22.92 0.88 1.80
C ILE A 11 23.49 2.01 2.65
N ASP A 12 24.23 2.92 2.02
CA ASP A 12 24.81 4.10 2.66
C ASP A 12 25.58 3.76 3.97
N SER A 13 26.46 2.77 3.89
CA SER A 13 27.26 2.25 5.03
C SER A 13 26.46 1.46 6.08
N PHE A 14 25.16 1.27 5.90
CA PHE A 14 24.33 0.42 6.77
C PHE A 14 24.06 -0.91 6.08
N LYS A 15 24.30 -1.99 6.78
CA LYS A 15 23.88 -3.31 6.32
C LYS A 15 22.39 -3.46 6.59
N MET A 16 21.65 -3.73 5.54
CA MET A 16 20.19 -3.89 5.58
C MET A 16 19.83 -5.32 5.25
N HIS A 17 18.83 -5.84 5.93
CA HIS A 17 18.30 -7.19 5.73
C HIS A 17 16.86 -7.09 5.26
N VAL A 18 16.53 -7.87 4.24
CA VAL A 18 15.13 -8.00 3.80
C VAL A 18 14.50 -9.20 4.50
N ALA A 19 13.24 -9.03 4.88
CA ALA A 19 12.39 -10.10 5.39
C ALA A 19 10.96 -9.91 4.86
N THR A 20 10.13 -10.94 4.98
CA THR A 20 8.73 -10.83 4.58
C THR A 20 7.95 -9.95 5.56
N ILE A 21 6.84 -9.37 5.08
CA ILE A 21 6.01 -8.45 5.88
C ILE A 21 5.41 -9.13 7.11
N GLU A 22 5.15 -10.44 7.04
CA GLU A 22 4.60 -11.23 8.14
C GLU A 22 5.54 -11.29 9.35
N SER A 23 6.85 -11.16 9.13
CA SER A 23 7.86 -11.15 10.18
C SER A 23 7.92 -9.83 10.97
N ALA A 24 7.20 -8.79 10.53
CA ALA A 24 7.23 -7.49 11.16
C ALA A 24 6.20 -7.37 12.28
N ASP A 25 6.59 -6.77 13.40
CA ASP A 25 5.66 -6.40 14.45
C ASP A 25 4.75 -5.24 14.00
N LEU A 26 3.48 -5.29 14.40
CA LEU A 26 2.53 -4.21 14.09
C LEU A 26 2.95 -2.87 14.70
N GLU A 27 3.54 -2.88 15.89
CA GLU A 27 4.06 -1.66 16.53
C GLU A 27 5.19 -1.02 15.72
N GLN A 28 6.10 -1.83 15.17
CA GLN A 28 7.18 -1.33 14.32
C GLN A 28 6.64 -0.78 12.98
N LEU A 29 5.64 -1.45 12.38
CA LEU A 29 4.97 -0.98 11.18
C LEU A 29 4.21 0.32 11.45
N HIS A 30 3.52 0.41 12.58
CA HIS A 30 2.85 1.63 13.01
C HIS A 30 3.86 2.78 13.17
N ALA A 31 4.94 2.56 13.93
CA ALA A 31 5.98 3.57 14.11
C ALA A 31 6.59 4.03 12.77
N LEU A 32 6.80 3.11 11.84
CA LEU A 32 7.29 3.43 10.49
C LEU A 32 6.26 4.28 9.73
N SER A 33 4.97 3.95 9.78
CA SER A 33 3.90 4.71 9.11
C SER A 33 3.76 6.12 9.67
N VAL A 34 3.79 6.26 10.99
CA VAL A 34 3.74 7.56 11.69
C VAL A 34 4.95 8.42 11.32
N SER A 35 6.14 7.82 11.15
CA SER A 35 7.37 8.54 10.81
C SER A 35 7.30 9.30 9.48
N VAL A 36 6.38 8.91 8.59
CA VAL A 36 6.14 9.56 7.29
C VAL A 36 4.79 10.30 7.23
N GLY A 37 4.14 10.48 8.39
CA GLY A 37 2.88 11.20 8.50
C GLY A 37 1.65 10.38 8.07
N TRP A 38 1.74 9.05 8.10
CA TRP A 38 0.62 8.15 7.82
C TRP A 38 0.20 7.44 9.11
N PRO A 39 -0.71 8.02 9.91
CA PRO A 39 -1.10 7.46 11.21
C PRO A 39 -2.07 6.28 11.03
N LEU A 40 -1.59 5.18 10.46
CA LEU A 40 -2.36 3.94 10.32
C LEU A 40 -2.51 3.29 11.70
N ARG A 41 -3.71 2.83 12.01
CA ARG A 41 -3.99 2.09 13.25
C ARG A 41 -3.48 0.66 13.14
N SER A 42 -3.31 0.00 14.28
CA SER A 42 -2.86 -1.40 14.32
C SER A 42 -3.81 -2.33 13.55
N GLU A 43 -5.12 -2.08 13.66
CA GLU A 43 -6.15 -2.85 12.95
C GLU A 43 -6.04 -2.67 11.43
N ASP A 44 -5.75 -1.46 10.95
CA ASP A 44 -5.54 -1.18 9.54
C ASP A 44 -4.31 -1.93 9.02
N LEU A 45 -3.22 -1.95 9.80
CA LEU A 45 -1.99 -2.65 9.44
C LEU A 45 -2.18 -4.17 9.46
N GLN A 46 -2.93 -4.69 10.43
CA GLN A 46 -3.27 -6.11 10.48
C GLN A 46 -4.09 -6.52 9.24
N PHE A 47 -5.13 -5.76 8.90
CA PHE A 47 -5.93 -5.96 7.70
C PHE A 47 -5.06 -5.96 6.42
N LEU A 48 -4.16 -4.98 6.28
CA LEU A 48 -3.27 -4.92 5.14
C LEU A 48 -2.35 -6.16 5.05
N ARG A 49 -1.87 -6.69 6.18
CA ARG A 49 -1.07 -7.92 6.21
C ARG A 49 -1.86 -9.17 5.82
N GLU A 50 -3.14 -9.22 6.18
CA GLU A 50 -4.04 -10.33 5.83
C GLU A 50 -4.39 -10.32 4.35
N CYS A 51 -4.62 -9.15 3.76
CA CYS A 51 -5.01 -8.99 2.36
C CYS A 51 -3.83 -8.95 1.38
N GLY A 52 -2.63 -8.61 1.85
CA GLY A 52 -1.47 -8.36 1.02
C GLY A 52 -0.27 -9.23 1.34
N ARG A 53 0.76 -9.06 0.55
CA ARG A 53 2.08 -9.66 0.71
C ARG A 53 3.13 -8.57 0.56
N GLY A 54 4.36 -8.84 0.98
CA GLY A 54 5.42 -7.86 0.78
C GLY A 54 6.63 -8.08 1.63
N TYR A 55 7.42 -7.04 1.72
CA TYR A 55 8.74 -7.08 2.32
C TYR A 55 8.97 -5.89 3.25
N VAL A 56 9.83 -6.11 4.20
CA VAL A 56 10.39 -5.09 5.09
C VAL A 56 11.90 -5.07 5.02
N ALA A 57 12.48 -3.90 5.19
CA ALA A 57 13.92 -3.74 5.40
C ALA A 57 14.18 -3.47 6.89
N ARG A 58 15.19 -4.13 7.43
CA ARG A 58 15.66 -3.97 8.81
C ARG A 58 17.14 -3.61 8.83
N ASP A 59 17.54 -2.81 9.78
CA ASP A 59 18.97 -2.59 10.07
C ASP A 59 19.56 -3.74 10.91
N ASP A 60 20.88 -3.69 11.17
CA ASP A 60 21.61 -4.73 11.93
C ASP A 60 21.11 -4.91 13.38
N ILE A 61 20.39 -3.94 13.92
CA ILE A 61 19.79 -4.04 15.27
C ILE A 61 18.29 -4.36 15.22
N GLY A 62 17.77 -4.75 14.04
CA GLY A 62 16.42 -5.24 13.85
C GLY A 62 15.33 -4.17 13.72
N ARG A 63 15.67 -2.87 13.65
CA ARG A 63 14.67 -1.81 13.47
C ARG A 63 14.15 -1.81 12.04
N LEU A 64 12.84 -1.63 11.89
CA LEU A 64 12.23 -1.42 10.58
C LEU A 64 12.64 -0.07 9.99
N THR A 65 13.15 -0.14 8.78
CA THR A 65 13.66 1.02 8.02
C THR A 65 12.88 1.27 6.75
N GLY A 66 12.13 0.28 6.29
CA GLY A 66 11.24 0.40 5.14
C GLY A 66 10.28 -0.77 5.00
N SER A 67 9.26 -0.56 4.18
CA SER A 67 8.29 -1.57 3.78
C SER A 67 7.89 -1.35 2.32
N ALA A 68 7.42 -2.41 1.66
CA ALA A 68 6.69 -2.38 0.40
C ALA A 68 5.76 -3.58 0.34
N MET A 69 4.50 -3.35 -0.02
CA MET A 69 3.48 -4.40 -0.11
C MET A 69 2.80 -4.40 -1.47
N TRP A 70 2.23 -5.53 -1.82
CA TRP A 70 1.34 -5.67 -2.96
C TRP A 70 0.11 -6.49 -2.59
N PHE A 71 -1.00 -6.20 -3.26
CA PHE A 71 -2.31 -6.75 -2.97
C PHE A 71 -2.84 -7.38 -4.25
N PRO A 72 -3.02 -8.72 -4.29
CA PRO A 72 -3.51 -9.41 -5.47
C PRO A 72 -5.00 -9.12 -5.70
N HIS A 73 -5.36 -8.96 -6.97
CA HIS A 73 -6.74 -8.86 -7.44
C HIS A 73 -6.88 -9.84 -8.61
N GLY A 74 -7.23 -11.09 -8.30
CA GLY A 74 -7.15 -12.20 -9.25
C GLY A 74 -5.69 -12.52 -9.63
N ASP A 75 -5.50 -13.10 -10.80
CA ASP A 75 -4.18 -13.58 -11.26
C ASP A 75 -3.45 -12.52 -12.11
N ASP A 76 -4.18 -11.62 -12.75
CA ASP A 76 -3.64 -10.72 -13.77
C ASP A 76 -3.35 -9.31 -13.26
N PHE A 77 -3.75 -8.97 -12.05
CA PHE A 77 -3.65 -7.61 -11.53
C PHE A 77 -3.23 -7.56 -10.08
N ALA A 78 -2.48 -6.54 -9.70
CA ALA A 78 -2.19 -6.22 -8.32
C ALA A 78 -2.06 -4.70 -8.09
N THR A 79 -2.38 -4.27 -6.88
CA THR A 79 -2.04 -2.92 -6.42
C THR A 79 -0.82 -2.96 -5.52
N ILE A 80 0.01 -1.92 -5.59
CA ILE A 80 1.17 -1.75 -4.73
C ILE A 80 0.89 -0.62 -3.74
N GLY A 81 1.18 -0.87 -2.49
CA GLY A 81 0.99 0.07 -1.39
C GLY A 81 2.02 -0.10 -0.28
N MET A 82 1.86 0.63 0.80
CA MET A 82 2.77 0.58 1.96
C MET A 82 4.26 0.73 1.61
N VAL A 83 4.57 1.44 0.51
CA VAL A 83 5.95 1.73 0.13
C VAL A 83 6.44 2.90 0.98
N ILE A 84 7.07 2.56 2.07
CA ILE A 84 7.54 3.50 3.09
C ILE A 84 9.05 3.30 3.28
N THR A 85 9.78 4.39 3.40
CA THR A 85 11.17 4.39 3.86
C THR A 85 11.31 5.40 4.98
N SER A 86 11.94 4.98 6.07
CA SER A 86 12.25 5.87 7.19
C SER A 86 12.89 7.17 6.67
N PRO A 87 12.46 8.35 7.17
CA PRO A 87 12.96 9.65 6.68
C PRO A 87 14.49 9.76 6.66
N ARG A 88 15.17 9.09 7.59
CA ARG A 88 16.64 9.08 7.68
C ARG A 88 17.32 8.31 6.54
N LEU A 89 16.60 7.42 5.86
CA LEU A 89 17.11 6.54 4.81
C LEU A 89 16.42 6.78 3.46
N GLN A 90 15.69 7.87 3.33
CA GLN A 90 15.14 8.28 2.04
C GLN A 90 16.26 8.67 1.08
N SER A 91 16.04 8.41 -0.21
CA SER A 91 17.01 8.62 -1.30
C SER A 91 18.22 7.67 -1.35
N ASN A 92 18.35 6.73 -0.42
CA ASN A 92 19.49 5.79 -0.33
C ASN A 92 19.24 4.47 -1.06
N GLY A 93 18.14 4.33 -1.79
CA GLY A 93 17.83 3.14 -2.59
C GLY A 93 17.05 2.04 -1.86
N THR A 94 16.74 2.18 -0.57
CA THR A 94 15.95 1.18 0.20
C THR A 94 14.59 0.91 -0.46
N ALA A 95 13.84 1.95 -0.81
CA ALA A 95 12.54 1.78 -1.46
C ALA A 95 12.66 1.07 -2.81
N ARG A 96 13.68 1.38 -3.60
CA ARG A 96 13.94 0.71 -4.87
C ARG A 96 14.21 -0.78 -4.66
N TRP A 97 15.07 -1.11 -3.71
CA TRP A 97 15.41 -2.49 -3.39
C TRP A 97 14.18 -3.31 -2.95
N LEU A 98 13.35 -2.76 -2.05
CA LEU A 98 12.09 -3.40 -1.65
C LEU A 98 11.12 -3.55 -2.83
N MET A 99 11.01 -2.54 -3.68
CA MET A 99 10.18 -2.62 -4.89
C MET A 99 10.67 -3.68 -5.88
N GLU A 100 11.97 -3.89 -6.00
CA GLU A 100 12.54 -4.95 -6.84
C GLU A 100 12.12 -6.35 -6.37
N HIS A 101 11.98 -6.56 -5.05
CA HIS A 101 11.40 -7.80 -4.51
C HIS A 101 9.91 -7.93 -4.85
N VAL A 102 9.13 -6.89 -4.60
CA VAL A 102 7.69 -6.86 -4.92
C VAL A 102 7.45 -7.11 -6.42
N LEU A 103 8.22 -6.47 -7.29
CA LEU A 103 8.08 -6.64 -8.73
C LEU A 103 8.41 -8.05 -9.21
N ARG A 104 9.35 -8.74 -8.57
CA ARG A 104 9.63 -10.16 -8.85
C ARG A 104 8.43 -11.05 -8.53
N ASP A 105 7.76 -10.83 -7.39
CA ASP A 105 6.57 -11.58 -7.00
C ASP A 105 5.37 -11.31 -7.91
N CYS A 106 5.34 -10.13 -8.51
CA CYS A 106 4.26 -9.67 -9.37
C CYS A 106 4.49 -9.93 -10.87
N LEU A 107 5.48 -10.76 -11.24
CA LEU A 107 5.76 -11.05 -12.65
C LEU A 107 4.51 -11.57 -13.36
N GLY A 108 4.24 -11.00 -14.55
CA GLY A 108 3.07 -11.34 -15.36
C GLY A 108 1.78 -10.61 -15.00
N ARG A 109 1.77 -9.79 -13.94
CA ARG A 109 0.60 -9.02 -13.51
C ARG A 109 0.66 -7.57 -14.00
N ASN A 110 -0.49 -7.01 -14.29
CA ASN A 110 -0.65 -5.57 -14.43
C ASN A 110 -0.61 -4.92 -13.05
N LEU A 111 0.12 -3.82 -12.91
CA LEU A 111 0.37 -3.19 -11.63
C LEU A 111 -0.15 -1.76 -11.60
N ARG A 112 -0.75 -1.37 -10.47
CA ARG A 112 -1.18 -0.01 -10.19
C ARG A 112 -0.70 0.41 -8.80
N LEU A 113 -0.34 1.68 -8.66
CA LEU A 113 -0.06 2.31 -7.38
C LEU A 113 -0.48 3.78 -7.39
N ASN A 114 -0.62 4.35 -6.19
CA ASN A 114 -0.79 5.78 -6.00
C ASN A 114 0.52 6.37 -5.49
N ALA A 115 1.09 7.28 -6.25
CA ALA A 115 2.38 7.89 -5.94
C ALA A 115 2.20 9.22 -5.21
N THR A 116 2.91 9.42 -4.10
CA THR A 116 3.12 10.76 -3.57
C THR A 116 4.01 11.56 -4.52
N ARG A 117 3.97 12.89 -4.42
CA ARG A 117 4.81 13.75 -5.28
C ARG A 117 6.31 13.43 -5.12
N ALA A 118 6.75 13.13 -3.92
CA ALA A 118 8.15 12.81 -3.61
C ALA A 118 8.61 11.48 -4.24
N SER A 119 7.72 10.48 -4.29
CA SER A 119 8.06 9.13 -4.77
C SER A 119 7.96 8.96 -6.29
N ARG A 120 7.46 9.95 -7.04
CA ARG A 120 7.25 9.84 -8.51
C ARG A 120 8.52 9.44 -9.28
N ARG A 121 9.68 9.98 -8.90
CA ARG A 121 10.96 9.66 -9.57
C ARG A 121 11.30 8.17 -9.43
N LEU A 122 11.06 7.58 -8.26
CA LEU A 122 11.28 6.16 -8.02
C LEU A 122 10.43 5.33 -8.98
N TYR A 123 9.13 5.58 -9.03
CA TYR A 123 8.23 4.78 -9.85
C TYR A 123 8.48 4.96 -11.35
N HIS A 124 8.82 6.15 -11.80
CA HIS A 124 9.26 6.36 -13.18
C HIS A 124 10.52 5.54 -13.52
N SER A 125 11.48 5.43 -12.58
CA SER A 125 12.69 4.63 -12.79
C SER A 125 12.46 3.11 -12.72
N LEU A 126 11.23 2.69 -12.39
CA LEU A 126 10.73 1.31 -12.39
C LEU A 126 9.66 1.09 -13.48
N ASP A 127 9.67 1.94 -14.52
CA ASP A 127 8.81 1.87 -15.71
C ASP A 127 7.30 2.08 -15.46
N PHE A 128 6.91 2.57 -14.27
CA PHE A 128 5.53 2.98 -14.05
C PHE A 128 5.21 4.26 -14.82
N LYS A 129 4.09 4.23 -15.54
CA LYS A 129 3.59 5.37 -16.31
C LYS A 129 2.55 6.16 -15.52
N PRO A 130 2.61 7.50 -15.54
CA PRO A 130 1.62 8.32 -14.87
C PRO A 130 0.26 8.18 -15.55
N MET A 131 -0.77 8.09 -14.71
CA MET A 131 -2.17 8.15 -15.12
C MET A 131 -2.80 9.46 -14.62
N ARG A 132 -4.06 9.42 -14.21
CA ARG A 132 -4.77 10.57 -13.66
C ARG A 132 -4.26 10.94 -12.26
N THR A 133 -4.28 12.22 -11.96
CA THR A 133 -4.02 12.71 -10.60
C THR A 133 -5.19 12.34 -9.70
N ILE A 134 -4.87 11.78 -8.53
CA ILE A 134 -5.83 11.53 -7.46
C ILE A 134 -5.60 12.56 -6.38
N TYR A 135 -6.66 13.21 -5.92
CA TYR A 135 -6.63 14.17 -4.83
C TYR A 135 -7.11 13.49 -3.55
N GLN A 136 -6.24 13.41 -2.56
CA GLN A 136 -6.62 12.98 -1.22
C GLN A 136 -7.03 14.21 -0.42
N CYS A 137 -8.28 14.25 0.04
CA CYS A 137 -8.81 15.34 0.84
C CYS A 137 -9.08 14.84 2.26
N GLN A 138 -8.72 15.63 3.25
CA GLN A 138 -9.03 15.40 4.66
C GLN A 138 -9.65 16.65 5.25
N GLY A 139 -10.58 16.49 6.17
CA GLY A 139 -11.24 17.62 6.82
C GLY A 139 -12.18 17.19 7.93
N ILE A 140 -12.59 18.15 8.74
CA ILE A 140 -13.65 17.96 9.73
C ILE A 140 -14.99 18.03 8.98
N VAL A 141 -15.82 17.00 9.16
CA VAL A 141 -17.16 16.96 8.61
C VAL A 141 -17.97 18.11 9.20
N ARG A 142 -18.54 18.96 8.34
CA ARG A 142 -19.51 19.96 8.74
C ARG A 142 -20.90 19.45 8.39
N PRO A 143 -21.92 19.69 9.22
CA PRO A 143 -23.30 19.39 8.84
C PRO A 143 -23.61 20.13 7.53
N ALA A 144 -24.23 19.44 6.58
CA ALA A 144 -24.74 20.08 5.38
C ALA A 144 -25.86 21.04 5.81
N ASP A 145 -25.80 22.31 5.36
CA ASP A 145 -26.91 23.21 5.55
C ASP A 145 -28.12 22.65 4.84
N SER A 146 -29.18 22.37 5.59
CA SER A 146 -30.41 21.75 5.13
C SER A 146 -31.23 22.58 4.11
N THR A 147 -30.66 23.73 3.70
CA THR A 147 -31.28 24.65 2.72
C THR A 147 -30.97 24.31 1.26
N THR A 148 -30.09 23.37 0.97
CA THR A 148 -29.82 22.93 -0.40
C THR A 148 -30.81 21.81 -0.73
N THR A 149 -31.97 22.16 -1.21
CA THR A 149 -33.01 21.29 -1.81
C THR A 149 -32.52 20.72 -3.15
N THR A 150 -31.44 19.99 -3.17
CA THR A 150 -31.18 19.07 -4.25
C THR A 150 -31.82 17.76 -3.79
N GLU A 151 -32.73 17.20 -4.58
CA GLU A 151 -33.29 15.87 -4.33
C GLU A 151 -32.11 14.90 -4.21
N GLN A 152 -31.76 14.60 -2.97
CA GLN A 152 -30.70 13.59 -2.71
C GLN A 152 -31.33 12.25 -3.08
N PRO A 153 -30.60 11.41 -3.83
CA PRO A 153 -31.05 10.06 -4.09
C PRO A 153 -31.32 9.36 -2.75
N PRO A 154 -32.35 8.53 -2.64
CA PRO A 154 -32.66 7.84 -1.40
C PRO A 154 -31.49 6.98 -0.98
N VAL A 155 -30.98 7.23 0.22
CA VAL A 155 -29.87 6.47 0.82
C VAL A 155 -30.46 5.54 1.86
N ARG A 156 -30.11 4.26 1.78
CA ARG A 156 -30.46 3.26 2.79
C ARG A 156 -29.21 2.53 3.29
N ARG A 157 -29.35 1.81 4.37
CA ARG A 157 -28.29 0.93 4.85
C ARG A 157 -28.06 -0.21 3.86
N LEU A 158 -26.79 -0.61 3.67
CA LEU A 158 -26.42 -1.77 2.89
C LEU A 158 -26.86 -3.05 3.60
N GLU A 159 -27.42 -4.00 2.88
CA GLU A 159 -27.80 -5.33 3.35
C GLU A 159 -26.97 -6.41 2.63
N GLY A 160 -26.98 -7.66 3.15
CA GLY A 160 -26.18 -8.74 2.58
C GLY A 160 -26.49 -9.04 1.12
N GLU A 161 -27.76 -8.87 0.70
CA GLU A 161 -28.20 -9.05 -0.69
C GLU A 161 -27.64 -8.02 -1.68
N ASP A 162 -27.18 -6.87 -1.18
CA ASP A 162 -26.60 -5.81 -2.01
C ASP A 162 -25.12 -6.07 -2.37
N LEU A 163 -24.46 -6.95 -1.66
CA LEU A 163 -23.00 -7.14 -1.79
C LEU A 163 -22.59 -7.51 -3.21
N VAL A 164 -23.39 -8.30 -3.91
CA VAL A 164 -23.10 -8.69 -5.30
C VAL A 164 -23.15 -7.46 -6.22
N ALA A 165 -24.21 -6.65 -6.11
CA ALA A 165 -24.36 -5.45 -6.93
C ALA A 165 -23.27 -4.41 -6.62
N VAL A 166 -22.87 -4.27 -5.35
CA VAL A 166 -21.76 -3.40 -4.94
C VAL A 166 -20.44 -3.91 -5.51
N ALA A 167 -20.18 -5.22 -5.48
CA ALA A 167 -18.97 -5.79 -6.05
C ALA A 167 -18.90 -5.61 -7.58
N GLU A 168 -20.02 -5.76 -8.28
CA GLU A 168 -20.11 -5.49 -9.73
C GLU A 168 -19.87 -4.01 -10.06
N LEU A 169 -20.48 -3.10 -9.28
CA LEU A 169 -20.27 -1.66 -9.43
C LEU A 169 -18.80 -1.29 -9.18
N ASP A 170 -18.20 -1.84 -8.14
CA ASP A 170 -16.78 -1.63 -7.81
C ASP A 170 -15.88 -2.14 -8.93
N ALA A 171 -16.11 -3.36 -9.41
CA ALA A 171 -15.34 -3.96 -10.50
C ALA A 171 -15.45 -3.13 -11.79
N GLY A 172 -16.66 -2.64 -12.11
CA GLY A 172 -16.88 -1.75 -13.25
C GLY A 172 -16.15 -0.41 -13.14
N ALA A 173 -16.15 0.17 -11.94
CA ALA A 173 -15.49 1.46 -11.69
C ALA A 173 -13.97 1.34 -11.60
N PHE A 174 -13.45 0.28 -10.99
CA PHE A 174 -12.02 0.08 -10.78
C PHE A 174 -11.33 -0.60 -11.97
N GLY A 175 -12.08 -1.38 -12.74
CA GLY A 175 -11.61 -2.11 -13.92
C GLY A 175 -11.17 -3.56 -13.65
N VAL A 176 -11.18 -4.01 -12.41
CA VAL A 176 -10.95 -5.40 -11.98
C VAL A 176 -11.75 -5.71 -10.71
N SER A 177 -12.08 -6.97 -10.50
CA SER A 177 -12.76 -7.38 -9.26
C SER A 177 -11.85 -7.27 -8.05
N ARG A 178 -12.37 -6.72 -6.96
CA ARG A 178 -11.69 -6.63 -5.65
C ARG A 178 -12.47 -7.36 -4.56
N ALA A 179 -13.28 -8.34 -4.93
CA ALA A 179 -14.18 -9.05 -4.01
C ALA A 179 -13.46 -9.81 -2.87
N ALA A 180 -12.13 -9.94 -2.94
CA ALA A 180 -11.32 -10.54 -1.87
C ALA A 180 -10.88 -9.52 -0.79
N LEU A 181 -11.20 -8.24 -0.96
CA LEU A 181 -11.02 -7.17 0.03
C LEU A 181 -12.32 -6.89 0.75
#